data_9afc825267a23427fb6bfd3145756b11
#
_entry.id   9afc825267a23427fb6bfd3145756b11
#
_cell.length_a   1.000
_cell.length_b   1.000
_cell.length_c   1.000
_cell.angle_alpha   90.00
_cell.angle_beta   90.00
_cell.angle_gamma   90.00
#
_symmetry.space_group_name_H-M   'P 1'
#
loop_
_entity.id
_entity.type
_entity.pdbx_description
1 polymer ?
#
loop_
_entity_poly.entity_id
_entity_poly.type
_entity_poly.pdbx_seq_one_letter_code
_entity_poly.pdbx_strand_id
1 'polypeptide(L)'
;MEKNKKTEEIKEKTPSDAYIFDAEEDRNLTIDDIENAPDDPDELFSEPPTLDIDFDEEPTDDELKLEEMDVDMLDDLSFDNMNLDDPVKLYLREIGRVPLLSSDEEIKLAVKISEGDEYAKQRLTEANLRLVVSIAKKYVGRGMYFLDLIQEGNVGLIKAVDKFDYQKGFKFSTYATWWIRQAITRAIADQARTIRIPVHMVETINRLKKVQSQLLHENGVEPSEELIAEKMDLPVERVREIMRVAQEPVSMETPIGPEEDSRLMDFIRDEDALAPDEAALKTITNEDIDGVLRTLTPREESVIRLRFGLQDGRCHTLEEVGSEFNVTRERIRQIEAKALRKLRHPVRSNKFKER
;
A
#
# COMPACT_ATOMS: atom_id res chain seq x y z
N MET A 1 -12.65 -61.22 -45.01
CA MET A 1 -13.55 -60.40 -44.22
C MET A 1 -13.05 -60.38 -42.77
N GLU A 2 -12.14 -59.49 -42.55
CA GLU A 2 -11.40 -59.31 -41.25
C GLU A 2 -12.08 -58.26 -40.44
N LYS A 3 -12.44 -58.61 -39.18
CA LYS A 3 -12.88 -57.66 -38.15
C LYS A 3 -11.71 -57.40 -37.23
N ASN A 4 -11.12 -56.23 -37.35
CA ASN A 4 -10.17 -55.69 -36.38
C ASN A 4 -10.84 -55.38 -35.04
N LYS A 5 -10.40 -56.07 -34.00
CA LYS A 5 -10.61 -55.68 -32.60
C LYS A 5 -9.52 -54.71 -32.20
N LYS A 6 -9.87 -53.48 -31.95
CA LYS A 6 -9.04 -52.54 -31.19
C LYS A 6 -9.22 -52.80 -29.69
N THR A 7 -8.18 -53.24 -29.06
CA THR A 7 -8.01 -53.34 -27.62
C THR A 7 -7.62 -51.97 -27.13
N GLU A 8 -8.45 -51.34 -26.32
CA GLU A 8 -8.11 -50.11 -25.57
C GLU A 8 -7.29 -50.50 -24.34
N GLU A 9 -6.00 -50.11 -24.36
CA GLU A 9 -5.16 -50.12 -23.16
C GLU A 9 -5.51 -48.90 -22.29
N ILE A 10 -6.09 -49.15 -21.14
CA ILE A 10 -6.27 -48.18 -20.08
C ILE A 10 -4.89 -48.00 -19.41
N LYS A 11 -4.19 -46.89 -19.71
CA LYS A 11 -3.02 -46.48 -18.97
C LYS A 11 -3.48 -45.82 -17.67
N GLU A 12 -3.16 -46.43 -16.55
CA GLU A 12 -3.21 -45.82 -15.22
C GLU A 12 -2.32 -44.56 -15.20
N LYS A 13 -2.92 -43.41 -15.00
CA LYS A 13 -2.20 -42.16 -14.73
C LYS A 13 -1.77 -42.14 -13.27
N THR A 14 -0.47 -42.11 -13.06
CA THR A 14 0.15 -41.78 -11.76
C THR A 14 -0.07 -40.30 -11.42
N PRO A 15 -0.17 -39.92 -10.13
CA PRO A 15 -0.52 -38.56 -9.70
C PRO A 15 0.55 -37.45 -9.88
N SER A 16 1.63 -37.73 -10.58
CA SER A 16 2.77 -36.79 -10.70
C SER A 16 2.79 -35.93 -11.97
N ASP A 17 1.78 -36.04 -12.87
CA ASP A 17 1.83 -35.36 -14.18
C ASP A 17 0.80 -34.20 -14.34
N ALA A 18 0.35 -33.63 -13.26
CA ALA A 18 -0.53 -32.46 -13.31
C ALA A 18 0.21 -31.29 -12.63
N TYR A 19 0.83 -30.47 -13.44
CA TYR A 19 1.23 -29.07 -13.22
C TYR A 19 2.57 -28.77 -13.92
N ILE A 20 2.59 -28.96 -15.24
CA ILE A 20 3.52 -28.22 -16.07
C ILE A 20 2.78 -26.92 -16.43
N PHE A 21 3.13 -25.84 -15.78
CA PHE A 21 2.65 -24.50 -16.10
C PHE A 21 3.40 -24.03 -17.36
N ASP A 22 2.65 -23.72 -18.41
CA ASP A 22 3.18 -23.11 -19.62
C ASP A 22 3.73 -21.71 -19.31
N ALA A 23 5.04 -21.59 -19.32
CA ALA A 23 5.81 -20.35 -19.08
C ALA A 23 5.78 -19.37 -20.29
N GLU A 24 4.76 -19.42 -21.14
CA GLU A 24 4.69 -18.60 -22.37
C GLU A 24 3.67 -17.45 -22.35
N GLU A 25 3.00 -17.14 -21.24
CA GLU A 25 2.03 -16.04 -21.15
C GLU A 25 2.47 -14.81 -20.32
N ASP A 26 3.72 -14.71 -19.89
CA ASP A 26 4.27 -13.45 -19.35
C ASP A 26 4.57 -12.45 -20.48
N ARG A 27 3.53 -12.02 -21.19
CA ARG A 27 3.61 -10.92 -22.16
C ARG A 27 3.38 -9.59 -21.49
N ASN A 28 4.46 -8.82 -21.38
CA ASN A 28 4.46 -7.34 -21.35
C ASN A 28 3.20 -6.69 -20.73
N LEU A 29 3.10 -6.70 -19.42
CA LEU A 29 2.19 -5.81 -18.71
C LEU A 29 2.60 -4.36 -19.00
N THR A 30 1.76 -3.65 -19.73
CA THR A 30 1.92 -2.21 -19.98
C THR A 30 1.47 -1.43 -18.76
N ILE A 31 1.89 -0.17 -18.64
CA ILE A 31 1.49 0.74 -17.54
C ILE A 31 -0.04 0.84 -17.43
N ASP A 32 -0.76 0.74 -18.55
CA ASP A 32 -2.23 0.76 -18.60
C ASP A 32 -2.89 -0.49 -17.98
N ASP A 33 -2.20 -1.64 -17.98
CA ASP A 33 -2.66 -2.86 -17.29
C ASP A 33 -2.50 -2.77 -15.76
N ILE A 34 -1.61 -1.91 -15.30
CA ILE A 34 -1.33 -1.65 -13.88
C ILE A 34 -2.42 -0.74 -13.26
N GLU A 35 -2.98 0.19 -14.02
CA GLU A 35 -4.06 1.09 -13.56
C GLU A 35 -5.43 0.42 -13.50
N ASN A 36 -5.63 -0.71 -14.17
CA ASN A 36 -6.91 -1.42 -14.26
C ASN A 36 -7.00 -2.71 -13.42
N ALA A 37 -6.07 -2.97 -12.53
CA ALA A 37 -6.17 -4.09 -11.60
C ALA A 37 -7.34 -3.83 -10.61
N PRO A 38 -8.29 -4.76 -10.44
CA PRO A 38 -9.42 -4.56 -9.53
C PRO A 38 -8.95 -4.44 -8.09
N ASP A 39 -9.26 -3.29 -7.48
CA ASP A 39 -8.99 -2.99 -6.06
C ASP A 39 -9.98 -3.70 -5.11
N ASP A 40 -10.79 -4.64 -5.59
CA ASP A 40 -11.79 -5.31 -4.77
C ASP A 40 -11.16 -6.42 -3.91
N PRO A 41 -11.11 -6.25 -2.59
CA PRO A 41 -10.49 -7.23 -1.69
C PRO A 41 -11.22 -8.57 -1.64
N ASP A 42 -12.49 -8.65 -2.03
CA ASP A 42 -13.30 -9.85 -1.90
C ASP A 42 -13.20 -10.80 -3.11
N GLU A 43 -12.87 -10.32 -4.31
CA GLU A 43 -12.64 -11.17 -5.49
C GLU A 43 -11.32 -11.97 -5.40
N LEU A 44 -10.32 -11.47 -4.66
CA LEU A 44 -9.02 -12.14 -4.49
C LEU A 44 -9.04 -13.31 -3.48
N PHE A 45 -10.16 -13.56 -2.80
CA PHE A 45 -10.26 -14.55 -1.72
C PHE A 45 -11.08 -15.80 -2.06
N SER A 46 -11.53 -15.97 -3.30
CA SER A 46 -12.37 -17.13 -3.68
C SER A 46 -11.59 -18.44 -3.79
N GLU A 47 -10.30 -18.42 -4.09
CA GLU A 47 -9.38 -19.57 -4.07
C GLU A 47 -8.07 -19.15 -3.41
N PRO A 48 -7.28 -20.08 -2.81
CA PRO A 48 -5.95 -19.73 -2.34
C PRO A 48 -5.14 -19.23 -3.54
N PRO A 49 -4.83 -17.93 -3.63
CA PRO A 49 -4.00 -17.45 -4.71
C PRO A 49 -2.64 -18.14 -4.57
N THR A 50 -2.17 -18.72 -5.65
CA THR A 50 -0.78 -19.09 -5.82
C THR A 50 0.03 -17.79 -5.96
N LEU A 51 0.03 -16.97 -4.90
CA LEU A 51 1.00 -15.90 -4.78
C LEU A 51 2.31 -16.59 -4.43
N ASP A 52 3.17 -16.74 -5.41
CA ASP A 52 4.58 -17.09 -5.23
C ASP A 52 5.31 -15.95 -4.53
N ILE A 53 4.78 -15.54 -3.36
CA ILE A 53 5.55 -14.78 -2.40
C ILE A 53 6.46 -15.81 -1.74
N ASP A 54 7.61 -16.00 -2.33
CA ASP A 54 8.75 -16.74 -1.80
C ASP A 54 9.28 -16.00 -0.56
N PHE A 55 8.44 -15.88 0.46
CA PHE A 55 8.86 -15.63 1.82
C PHE A 55 9.08 -16.99 2.47
N ASP A 56 10.32 -17.46 2.33
CA ASP A 56 10.80 -18.70 2.92
C ASP A 56 9.86 -19.91 2.68
N GLU A 57 10.40 -20.94 2.10
CA GLU A 57 9.86 -22.27 1.76
C GLU A 57 8.58 -22.67 2.52
N GLU A 58 7.68 -23.42 1.90
CA GLU A 58 6.53 -24.03 2.60
C GLU A 58 7.02 -24.59 3.94
N PRO A 59 6.33 -24.29 5.06
CA PRO A 59 6.78 -24.76 6.37
C PRO A 59 6.92 -26.27 6.30
N THR A 60 8.14 -26.74 6.51
CA THR A 60 8.40 -28.18 6.63
C THR A 60 7.64 -28.71 7.84
N ASP A 61 7.28 -30.02 7.84
CA ASP A 61 6.64 -30.66 9.01
C ASP A 61 7.42 -30.44 10.32
N ASP A 62 8.73 -30.20 10.21
CA ASP A 62 9.59 -29.90 11.37
C ASP A 62 9.45 -28.45 11.83
N GLU A 63 9.18 -27.49 10.93
CA GLU A 63 8.88 -26.09 11.29
C GLU A 63 7.49 -25.96 11.93
N LEU A 64 6.50 -26.70 11.43
CA LEU A 64 5.18 -26.78 12.07
C LEU A 64 5.26 -27.35 13.49
N LYS A 65 6.13 -28.34 13.72
CA LYS A 65 6.39 -28.87 15.07
C LYS A 65 7.14 -27.86 15.95
N LEU A 66 8.07 -27.07 15.40
CA LEU A 66 8.73 -25.98 16.10
C LEU A 66 7.75 -24.86 16.46
N GLU A 67 6.78 -24.55 15.59
CA GLU A 67 5.70 -23.58 15.86
C GLU A 67 4.78 -24.07 16.99
N GLU A 68 4.45 -25.38 17.03
CA GLU A 68 3.72 -25.99 18.16
C GLU A 68 4.54 -25.92 19.46
N MET A 69 5.86 -26.14 19.41
CA MET A 69 6.76 -26.03 20.59
C MET A 69 6.94 -24.60 21.08
N ASP A 70 7.02 -23.61 20.18
CA ASP A 70 7.10 -22.19 20.54
C ASP A 70 5.80 -21.69 21.23
N VAL A 71 4.67 -22.30 20.94
CA VAL A 71 3.40 -22.03 21.62
C VAL A 71 3.46 -22.50 23.08
N ASP A 72 4.07 -23.66 23.36
CA ASP A 72 4.24 -24.18 24.71
C ASP A 72 5.27 -23.36 25.52
N MET A 73 6.28 -22.76 24.88
CA MET A 73 7.22 -21.85 25.52
C MET A 73 6.61 -20.53 25.99
N LEU A 74 5.43 -20.13 25.47
CA LEU A 74 4.70 -18.97 25.96
C LEU A 74 4.14 -19.19 27.38
N ASP A 75 3.97 -20.44 27.82
CA ASP A 75 3.56 -20.78 29.18
C ASP A 75 4.67 -20.58 30.23
N ASP A 76 5.94 -20.63 29.79
CA ASP A 76 7.10 -20.50 30.69
C ASP A 76 7.52 -19.04 30.98
N LEU A 77 6.89 -18.07 30.29
CA LEU A 77 7.00 -16.65 30.67
C LEU A 77 6.19 -16.42 31.94
N SER A 78 6.83 -16.56 33.08
CA SER A 78 6.27 -16.20 34.39
C SER A 78 5.94 -14.70 34.44
N PHE A 79 4.66 -14.37 34.12
CA PHE A 79 4.16 -13.01 34.03
C PHE A 79 3.92 -12.31 35.39
N ASP A 80 4.31 -12.94 36.50
CA ASP A 80 3.96 -12.50 37.86
C ASP A 80 4.61 -11.19 38.34
N ASN A 81 5.60 -10.64 37.61
CA ASN A 81 6.35 -9.46 38.07
C ASN A 81 6.50 -8.33 37.02
N MET A 82 5.64 -8.23 36.03
CA MET A 82 5.80 -7.24 34.97
C MET A 82 4.76 -6.11 35.05
N ASN A 83 5.23 -4.86 34.89
CA ASN A 83 4.40 -3.66 34.85
C ASN A 83 3.19 -3.83 33.93
N LEU A 84 1.99 -3.53 34.43
CA LEU A 84 0.70 -3.67 33.75
C LEU A 84 0.52 -2.73 32.54
N ASP A 85 1.45 -1.80 32.32
CA ASP A 85 1.30 -0.71 31.35
C ASP A 85 1.63 -1.09 29.89
N ASP A 86 2.11 -2.33 29.64
CA ASP A 86 2.42 -2.79 28.29
C ASP A 86 1.22 -3.52 27.67
N PRO A 87 0.56 -2.93 26.64
CA PRO A 87 -0.62 -3.53 26.00
C PRO A 87 -0.32 -4.90 25.36
N VAL A 88 0.92 -5.14 24.92
CA VAL A 88 1.33 -6.45 24.36
C VAL A 88 1.25 -7.52 25.44
N LYS A 89 1.79 -7.24 26.62
CA LYS A 89 1.79 -8.19 27.74
C LYS A 89 0.38 -8.48 28.24
N LEU A 90 -0.48 -7.44 28.29
CA LEU A 90 -1.88 -7.61 28.66
C LEU A 90 -2.58 -8.58 27.70
N TYR A 91 -2.41 -8.39 26.39
CA TYR A 91 -2.99 -9.25 25.38
C TYR A 91 -2.48 -10.70 25.50
N LEU A 92 -1.16 -10.90 25.62
CA LEU A 92 -0.56 -12.24 25.77
C LEU A 92 -1.08 -12.97 27.01
N ARG A 93 -1.27 -12.26 28.13
CA ARG A 93 -1.86 -12.82 29.36
C ARG A 93 -3.32 -13.22 29.16
N GLU A 94 -4.09 -12.48 28.39
CA GLU A 94 -5.51 -12.80 28.14
C GLU A 94 -5.65 -14.05 27.27
N ILE A 95 -4.90 -14.16 26.17
CA ILE A 95 -4.94 -15.34 25.29
C ILE A 95 -4.38 -16.59 25.96
N GLY A 96 -3.42 -16.45 26.90
CA GLY A 96 -2.85 -17.55 27.68
C GLY A 96 -3.85 -18.23 28.63
N ARG A 97 -4.97 -17.58 28.97
CA ARG A 97 -6.01 -18.17 29.84
C ARG A 97 -6.89 -19.22 29.13
N VAL A 98 -6.88 -19.20 27.80
CA VAL A 98 -7.68 -20.14 27.02
C VAL A 98 -6.90 -21.44 26.84
N PRO A 99 -7.43 -22.59 27.30
CA PRO A 99 -6.77 -23.88 27.16
C PRO A 99 -6.70 -24.28 25.68
N LEU A 100 -5.60 -24.97 25.31
CA LEU A 100 -5.43 -25.56 24.01
C LEU A 100 -6.45 -26.65 23.77
N LEU A 101 -6.85 -26.85 22.52
CA LEU A 101 -7.78 -27.90 22.11
C LEU A 101 -7.04 -29.18 21.75
N SER A 102 -7.61 -30.32 22.07
CA SER A 102 -7.17 -31.60 21.53
C SER A 102 -7.70 -31.78 20.09
N SER A 103 -7.04 -32.64 19.31
CA SER A 103 -7.43 -32.91 17.92
C SER A 103 -8.89 -33.40 17.80
N ASP A 104 -9.37 -34.18 18.78
CA ASP A 104 -10.76 -34.64 18.81
C ASP A 104 -11.77 -33.50 19.09
N GLU A 105 -11.36 -32.53 19.87
CA GLU A 105 -12.17 -31.32 20.16
C GLU A 105 -12.21 -30.38 18.96
N GLU A 106 -11.09 -30.21 18.25
CA GLU A 106 -11.05 -29.44 16.99
C GLU A 106 -12.05 -29.98 15.97
N ILE A 107 -12.06 -31.31 15.74
CA ILE A 107 -13.01 -31.96 14.82
C ILE A 107 -14.45 -31.75 15.28
N LYS A 108 -14.73 -31.90 16.56
CA LYS A 108 -16.11 -31.71 17.10
C LYS A 108 -16.57 -30.26 16.92
N LEU A 109 -15.68 -29.27 17.13
CA LEU A 109 -16.00 -27.88 16.90
C LEU A 109 -16.19 -27.59 15.40
N ALA A 110 -15.34 -28.16 14.54
CA ALA A 110 -15.45 -28.00 13.08
C ALA A 110 -16.79 -28.55 12.54
N VAL A 111 -17.27 -29.69 13.06
CA VAL A 111 -18.60 -30.20 12.71
C VAL A 111 -19.70 -29.23 13.11
N LYS A 112 -19.66 -28.67 14.32
CA LYS A 112 -20.66 -27.69 14.77
C LYS A 112 -20.61 -26.39 13.97
N ILE A 113 -19.40 -25.94 13.55
CA ILE A 113 -19.25 -24.79 12.69
C ILE A 113 -19.93 -25.03 11.34
N SER A 114 -19.80 -26.24 10.76
CA SER A 114 -20.52 -26.59 9.52
C SER A 114 -22.05 -26.60 9.68
N GLU A 115 -22.56 -26.77 10.90
CA GLU A 115 -23.98 -26.66 11.27
C GLU A 115 -24.42 -25.20 11.54
N GLY A 116 -23.47 -24.24 11.54
CA GLY A 116 -23.75 -22.82 11.75
C GLY A 116 -23.68 -22.35 13.21
N ASP A 117 -22.97 -23.06 14.09
CA ASP A 117 -22.80 -22.68 15.50
C ASP A 117 -21.72 -21.61 15.66
N GLU A 118 -22.13 -20.36 15.86
CA GLU A 118 -21.26 -19.21 16.10
C GLU A 118 -20.42 -19.34 17.38
N TYR A 119 -20.93 -20.01 18.41
CA TYR A 119 -20.17 -20.22 19.64
C TYR A 119 -19.00 -21.20 19.41
N ALA A 120 -19.21 -22.25 18.59
CA ALA A 120 -18.13 -23.16 18.21
C ALA A 120 -17.05 -22.45 17.41
N LYS A 121 -17.44 -21.53 16.51
CA LYS A 121 -16.52 -20.67 15.73
C LYS A 121 -15.69 -19.80 16.65
N GLN A 122 -16.31 -19.08 17.58
CA GLN A 122 -15.60 -18.26 18.56
C GLN A 122 -14.62 -19.09 19.38
N ARG A 123 -15.05 -20.25 19.89
CA ARG A 123 -14.22 -21.12 20.71
C ARG A 123 -12.98 -21.66 19.97
N LEU A 124 -13.15 -22.06 18.71
CA LEU A 124 -12.02 -22.52 17.88
C LEU A 124 -11.04 -21.37 17.59
N THR A 125 -11.55 -20.16 17.33
CA THR A 125 -10.73 -18.97 17.11
C THR A 125 -9.92 -18.61 18.36
N GLU A 126 -10.57 -18.50 19.53
CA GLU A 126 -9.94 -18.14 20.80
C GLU A 126 -8.81 -19.10 21.18
N ALA A 127 -9.00 -20.39 21.01
CA ALA A 127 -8.01 -21.40 21.34
C ALA A 127 -6.76 -21.35 20.44
N ASN A 128 -6.87 -20.73 19.24
CA ASN A 128 -5.78 -20.65 18.27
C ASN A 128 -5.14 -19.25 18.17
N LEU A 129 -5.49 -18.28 19.04
CA LEU A 129 -4.84 -16.96 19.06
C LEU A 129 -3.33 -17.05 19.36
N ARG A 130 -2.92 -18.06 20.16
CA ARG A 130 -1.50 -18.29 20.46
C ARG A 130 -0.69 -18.68 19.20
N LEU A 131 -1.30 -19.43 18.28
CA LEU A 131 -0.69 -19.76 16.98
C LEU A 131 -0.42 -18.50 16.16
N VAL A 132 -1.37 -17.53 16.14
CA VAL A 132 -1.17 -16.26 15.45
C VAL A 132 0.04 -15.50 15.99
N VAL A 133 0.20 -15.47 17.32
CA VAL A 133 1.33 -14.79 17.97
C VAL A 133 2.67 -15.43 17.59
N SER A 134 2.75 -16.76 17.55
CA SER A 134 3.98 -17.48 17.19
C SER A 134 4.41 -17.14 15.75
N ILE A 135 3.44 -17.07 14.83
CA ILE A 135 3.70 -16.71 13.43
C ILE A 135 4.06 -15.21 13.32
N ALA A 136 3.28 -14.31 13.94
CA ALA A 136 3.51 -12.87 13.87
C ALA A 136 4.89 -12.45 14.41
N LYS A 137 5.42 -13.17 15.40
CA LYS A 137 6.76 -12.95 15.97
C LYS A 137 7.88 -12.99 14.92
N LYS A 138 7.74 -13.83 13.89
CA LYS A 138 8.73 -13.95 12.78
C LYS A 138 8.73 -12.72 11.85
N TYR A 139 7.71 -11.89 11.91
CA TYR A 139 7.53 -10.70 11.05
C TYR A 139 7.80 -9.37 11.76
N VAL A 140 8.24 -9.41 13.01
CA VAL A 140 8.62 -8.21 13.78
C VAL A 140 9.79 -7.49 13.10
N GLY A 141 9.75 -6.14 13.08
CA GLY A 141 10.79 -5.31 12.48
C GLY A 141 10.63 -5.06 10.97
N ARG A 142 9.51 -5.50 10.36
CA ARG A 142 9.24 -5.30 8.93
C ARG A 142 8.37 -4.06 8.63
N GLY A 143 8.36 -3.06 9.52
CA GLY A 143 7.66 -1.78 9.31
C GLY A 143 6.26 -1.68 9.93
N MET A 144 5.77 -2.72 10.63
CA MET A 144 4.53 -2.71 11.39
C MET A 144 4.76 -3.00 12.87
N TYR A 145 3.91 -2.47 13.75
CA TYR A 145 3.93 -2.80 15.16
C TYR A 145 3.48 -4.24 15.41
N PHE A 146 4.01 -4.85 16.45
CA PHE A 146 3.74 -6.25 16.75
C PHE A 146 2.26 -6.55 17.00
N LEU A 147 1.53 -5.68 17.70
CA LEU A 147 0.09 -5.84 17.91
C LEU A 147 -0.70 -5.75 16.59
N ASP A 148 -0.28 -4.89 15.66
CA ASP A 148 -0.95 -4.75 14.37
C ASP A 148 -0.74 -6.03 13.53
N LEU A 149 0.47 -6.60 13.55
CA LEU A 149 0.75 -7.90 12.92
C LEU A 149 -0.13 -9.01 13.49
N ILE A 150 -0.33 -9.04 14.82
CA ILE A 150 -1.21 -10.00 15.47
C ILE A 150 -2.66 -9.79 15.01
N GLN A 151 -3.17 -8.55 14.95
CA GLN A 151 -4.55 -8.31 14.55
C GLN A 151 -4.81 -8.67 13.09
N GLU A 152 -3.90 -8.35 12.19
CA GLU A 152 -3.99 -8.80 10.80
C GLU A 152 -3.91 -10.33 10.69
N GLY A 153 -3.06 -10.97 11.48
CA GLY A 153 -3.02 -12.43 11.60
C GLY A 153 -4.33 -13.01 12.14
N ASN A 154 -4.98 -12.37 13.12
CA ASN A 154 -6.29 -12.78 13.64
C ASN A 154 -7.38 -12.71 12.57
N VAL A 155 -7.35 -11.70 11.69
CA VAL A 155 -8.25 -11.65 10.52
C VAL A 155 -8.04 -12.85 9.62
N GLY A 156 -6.78 -13.24 9.38
CA GLY A 156 -6.42 -14.46 8.65
C GLY A 156 -6.95 -15.72 9.35
N LEU A 157 -6.80 -15.84 10.67
CA LEU A 157 -7.31 -16.96 11.46
C LEU A 157 -8.83 -17.09 11.35
N ILE A 158 -9.58 -16.00 11.46
CA ILE A 158 -11.05 -16.00 11.33
C ILE A 158 -11.46 -16.55 9.95
N LYS A 159 -10.79 -16.10 8.87
CA LYS A 159 -11.02 -16.64 7.51
C LYS A 159 -10.68 -18.11 7.40
N ALA A 160 -9.62 -18.56 8.09
CA ALA A 160 -9.27 -19.98 8.14
C ALA A 160 -10.36 -20.81 8.83
N VAL A 161 -10.92 -20.33 9.94
CA VAL A 161 -12.02 -21.00 10.66
C VAL A 161 -13.27 -21.12 9.77
N ASP A 162 -13.60 -20.06 9.02
CA ASP A 162 -14.75 -20.06 8.11
C ASP A 162 -14.62 -21.04 6.94
N LYS A 163 -13.42 -21.27 6.46
CA LYS A 163 -13.15 -22.10 5.28
C LYS A 163 -12.59 -23.49 5.60
N PHE A 164 -12.44 -23.83 6.88
CA PHE A 164 -11.85 -25.10 7.29
C PHE A 164 -12.74 -26.28 7.01
N ASP A 165 -12.21 -27.27 6.29
CA ASP A 165 -12.88 -28.53 5.97
C ASP A 165 -12.22 -29.70 6.73
N TYR A 166 -12.89 -30.16 7.78
CA TYR A 166 -12.43 -31.29 8.62
C TYR A 166 -12.40 -32.63 7.87
N GLN A 167 -13.15 -32.77 6.77
CA GLN A 167 -13.23 -34.02 6.00
C GLN A 167 -11.92 -34.35 5.28
N LYS A 168 -11.08 -33.34 5.04
CA LYS A 168 -9.77 -33.51 4.38
C LYS A 168 -8.72 -34.19 5.27
N GLY A 169 -8.97 -34.36 6.57
CA GLY A 169 -8.11 -35.10 7.50
C GLY A 169 -6.82 -34.39 7.92
N PHE A 170 -6.62 -33.12 7.55
CA PHE A 170 -5.50 -32.30 8.01
C PHE A 170 -5.81 -31.63 9.35
N LYS A 171 -4.75 -31.34 10.14
CA LYS A 171 -4.89 -30.53 11.36
C LYS A 171 -5.32 -29.11 11.01
N PHE A 172 -6.11 -28.50 11.89
CA PHE A 172 -6.52 -27.11 11.73
C PHE A 172 -5.31 -26.14 11.68
N SER A 173 -4.30 -26.37 12.54
CA SER A 173 -3.10 -25.55 12.59
C SER A 173 -2.37 -25.43 11.25
N THR A 174 -2.23 -26.53 10.51
CA THR A 174 -1.59 -26.57 9.19
C THR A 174 -2.31 -25.66 8.19
N TYR A 175 -3.64 -25.73 8.17
CA TYR A 175 -4.46 -24.88 7.28
C TYR A 175 -4.49 -23.42 7.72
N ALA A 176 -4.61 -23.17 9.04
CA ALA A 176 -4.65 -21.83 9.60
C ALA A 176 -3.33 -21.07 9.41
N THR A 177 -2.18 -21.74 9.53
CA THR A 177 -0.87 -21.15 9.34
C THR A 177 -0.73 -20.47 7.98
N TRP A 178 -1.26 -21.10 6.92
CA TRP A 178 -1.25 -20.49 5.59
C TRP A 178 -2.06 -19.20 5.53
N TRP A 179 -3.29 -19.18 6.06
CA TRP A 179 -4.15 -17.99 6.08
C TRP A 179 -3.59 -16.85 6.94
N ILE A 180 -3.03 -17.21 8.10
CA ILE A 180 -2.42 -16.25 9.01
C ILE A 180 -1.20 -15.60 8.34
N ARG A 181 -0.30 -16.41 7.75
CA ARG A 181 0.88 -15.93 7.03
C ARG A 181 0.49 -15.01 5.88
N GLN A 182 -0.48 -15.42 5.06
CA GLN A 182 -0.99 -14.64 3.94
C GLN A 182 -1.53 -13.29 4.39
N ALA A 183 -2.35 -13.26 5.45
CA ALA A 183 -2.92 -12.03 5.97
C ALA A 183 -1.82 -11.07 6.48
N ILE A 184 -0.87 -11.57 7.27
CA ILE A 184 0.24 -10.77 7.79
C ILE A 184 1.12 -10.22 6.65
N THR A 185 1.49 -11.06 5.69
CA THR A 185 2.35 -10.67 4.58
C THR A 185 1.70 -9.60 3.71
N ARG A 186 0.40 -9.77 3.42
CA ARG A 186 -0.37 -8.79 2.68
C ARG A 186 -0.49 -7.47 3.43
N ALA A 187 -0.76 -7.51 4.73
CA ALA A 187 -0.83 -6.31 5.56
C ALA A 187 0.50 -5.54 5.58
N ILE A 188 1.63 -6.25 5.67
CA ILE A 188 2.97 -5.64 5.58
C ILE A 188 3.15 -4.96 4.21
N ALA A 189 2.76 -5.63 3.12
CA ALA A 189 2.88 -5.05 1.78
C ALA A 189 2.04 -3.77 1.62
N ASP A 190 0.82 -3.74 2.19
CA ASP A 190 -0.13 -2.64 2.05
C ASP A 190 0.11 -1.48 3.01
N GLN A 191 0.64 -1.72 4.23
CA GLN A 191 0.62 -0.75 5.33
C GLN A 191 2.01 -0.40 5.90
N ALA A 192 3.05 -1.22 5.66
CA ALA A 192 4.35 -1.01 6.30
C ALA A 192 5.11 0.23 5.78
N ARG A 193 4.78 0.75 4.60
CA ARG A 193 5.47 1.87 3.99
C ARG A 193 4.71 3.18 4.18
N THR A 194 5.42 4.27 4.47
CA THR A 194 4.86 5.62 4.56
C THR A 194 4.17 6.04 3.26
N ILE A 195 4.77 5.69 2.11
CA ILE A 195 4.16 5.86 0.79
C ILE A 195 3.75 4.47 0.31
N ARG A 196 2.43 4.25 0.22
CA ARG A 196 1.87 2.95 -0.17
C ARG A 196 2.31 2.57 -1.60
N ILE A 197 2.74 1.34 -1.75
CA ILE A 197 3.12 0.73 -3.03
C ILE A 197 2.17 -0.45 -3.28
N PRO A 198 1.70 -0.69 -4.52
CA PRO A 198 0.87 -1.85 -4.84
C PRO A 198 1.58 -3.18 -4.51
N VAL A 199 0.80 -4.20 -4.10
CA VAL A 199 1.33 -5.49 -3.61
C VAL A 199 2.25 -6.16 -4.64
N HIS A 200 1.87 -6.21 -5.91
CA HIS A 200 2.70 -6.81 -6.98
C HIS A 200 4.07 -6.12 -7.13
N MET A 201 4.14 -4.79 -6.87
CA MET A 201 5.42 -4.08 -6.88
C MET A 201 6.28 -4.40 -5.67
N VAL A 202 5.66 -4.63 -4.49
CA VAL A 202 6.37 -5.10 -3.30
C VAL A 202 6.96 -6.49 -3.54
N GLU A 203 6.23 -7.38 -4.19
CA GLU A 203 6.70 -8.71 -4.61
C GLU A 203 7.92 -8.61 -5.55
N THR A 204 7.82 -7.75 -6.56
CA THR A 204 8.93 -7.52 -7.49
C THR A 204 10.17 -6.95 -6.77
N ILE A 205 9.99 -6.02 -5.83
CA ILE A 205 11.07 -5.47 -5.01
C ILE A 205 11.71 -6.55 -4.15
N ASN A 206 10.90 -7.44 -3.54
CA ASN A 206 11.41 -8.54 -2.72
C ASN A 206 12.19 -9.56 -3.57
N ARG A 207 11.68 -9.90 -4.75
CA ARG A 207 12.38 -10.75 -5.72
C ARG A 207 13.72 -10.13 -6.13
N LEU A 208 13.74 -8.81 -6.40
CA LEU A 208 14.98 -8.07 -6.69
C LEU A 208 15.97 -8.15 -5.52
N LYS A 209 15.54 -7.88 -4.29
CA LYS A 209 16.38 -7.98 -3.09
C LYS A 209 16.94 -9.39 -2.88
N LYS A 210 16.14 -10.43 -3.12
CA LYS A 210 16.58 -11.85 -3.04
C LYS A 210 17.66 -12.13 -4.06
N VAL A 211 17.48 -11.75 -5.33
CA VAL A 211 18.48 -11.91 -6.39
C VAL A 211 19.74 -11.12 -6.08
N GLN A 212 19.63 -9.89 -5.61
CA GLN A 212 20.77 -9.06 -5.20
C GLN A 212 21.57 -9.72 -4.06
N SER A 213 20.89 -10.25 -3.04
CA SER A 213 21.51 -10.96 -1.93
C SER A 213 22.20 -12.26 -2.39
N GLN A 214 21.58 -13.02 -3.30
CA GLN A 214 22.19 -14.23 -3.86
C GLN A 214 23.47 -13.90 -4.64
N LEU A 215 23.42 -12.91 -5.53
CA LEU A 215 24.58 -12.49 -6.32
C LEU A 215 25.70 -11.92 -5.44
N LEU A 216 25.36 -11.19 -4.38
CA LEU A 216 26.33 -10.71 -3.39
C LEU A 216 27.00 -11.89 -2.67
N HIS A 217 26.25 -12.91 -2.31
CA HIS A 217 26.80 -14.12 -1.65
C HIS A 217 27.68 -14.95 -2.61
N GLU A 218 27.29 -15.07 -3.88
CA GLU A 218 28.05 -15.82 -4.89
C GLU A 218 29.35 -15.11 -5.28
N ASN A 219 29.31 -13.78 -5.48
CA ASN A 219 30.44 -13.01 -6.02
C ASN A 219 31.26 -12.28 -4.96
N GLY A 220 30.74 -12.12 -3.72
CA GLY A 220 31.38 -11.37 -2.64
C GLY A 220 31.45 -9.85 -2.87
N VAL A 221 30.86 -9.33 -3.95
CA VAL A 221 30.84 -7.92 -4.33
C VAL A 221 29.41 -7.53 -4.72
N GLU A 222 29.04 -6.30 -4.45
CA GLU A 222 27.73 -5.77 -4.81
C GLU A 222 27.48 -5.90 -6.33
N PRO A 223 26.36 -6.56 -6.75
CA PRO A 223 26.10 -6.85 -8.13
C PRO A 223 25.75 -5.57 -8.93
N SER A 224 26.20 -5.49 -10.19
CA SER A 224 25.79 -4.41 -11.08
C SER A 224 24.34 -4.57 -11.51
N GLU A 225 23.69 -3.44 -11.86
CA GLU A 225 22.31 -3.41 -12.38
C GLU A 225 22.12 -4.36 -13.58
N GLU A 226 23.16 -4.51 -14.40
CA GLU A 226 23.16 -5.38 -15.58
C GLU A 226 23.09 -6.87 -15.21
N LEU A 227 23.83 -7.29 -14.18
CA LEU A 227 23.81 -8.68 -13.68
C LEU A 227 22.47 -9.02 -13.03
N ILE A 228 21.88 -8.07 -12.30
CA ILE A 228 20.54 -8.23 -11.73
C ILE A 228 19.50 -8.36 -12.84
N ALA A 229 19.59 -7.51 -13.88
CA ALA A 229 18.69 -7.52 -15.03
C ALA A 229 18.74 -8.86 -15.78
N GLU A 230 19.94 -9.39 -16.02
CA GLU A 230 20.15 -10.71 -16.64
C GLU A 230 19.53 -11.84 -15.79
N LYS A 231 19.73 -11.82 -14.47
CA LYS A 231 19.22 -12.85 -13.55
C LYS A 231 17.70 -12.81 -13.39
N MET A 232 17.09 -11.62 -13.50
CA MET A 232 15.63 -11.40 -13.37
C MET A 232 14.89 -11.50 -14.72
N ASP A 233 15.62 -11.59 -15.83
CA ASP A 233 15.07 -11.53 -17.20
C ASP A 233 14.26 -10.26 -17.47
N LEU A 234 14.80 -9.12 -17.00
CA LEU A 234 14.18 -7.80 -17.15
C LEU A 234 15.15 -6.83 -17.83
N PRO A 235 14.65 -5.81 -18.55
CA PRO A 235 15.51 -4.75 -19.08
C PRO A 235 16.14 -3.93 -17.95
N VAL A 236 17.38 -3.48 -18.13
CA VAL A 236 18.15 -2.71 -17.11
C VAL A 236 17.39 -1.46 -16.67
N GLU A 237 16.70 -0.79 -17.57
CA GLU A 237 15.89 0.40 -17.28
C GLU A 237 14.78 0.10 -16.27
N ARG A 238 14.13 -1.08 -16.40
CA ARG A 238 13.09 -1.50 -15.46
C ARG A 238 13.66 -1.83 -14.08
N VAL A 239 14.85 -2.45 -14.02
CA VAL A 239 15.53 -2.69 -12.75
C VAL A 239 15.87 -1.37 -12.03
N ARG A 240 16.34 -0.35 -12.75
CA ARG A 240 16.57 1.00 -12.19
C ARG A 240 15.30 1.63 -11.65
N GLU A 241 14.21 1.49 -12.36
CA GLU A 241 12.91 2.01 -11.92
C GLU A 241 12.44 1.33 -10.64
N ILE A 242 12.52 -0.02 -10.58
CA ILE A 242 12.18 -0.79 -9.38
C ILE A 242 13.06 -0.37 -8.19
N MET A 243 14.38 -0.21 -8.40
CA MET A 243 15.30 0.26 -7.37
C MET A 243 14.96 1.65 -6.86
N ARG A 244 14.52 2.56 -7.74
CA ARG A 244 14.08 3.91 -7.35
C ARG A 244 12.81 3.86 -6.51
N VAL A 245 11.83 3.04 -6.89
CA VAL A 245 10.57 2.85 -6.14
C VAL A 245 10.81 2.14 -4.80
N ALA A 246 11.84 1.28 -4.73
CA ALA A 246 12.20 0.54 -3.52
C ALA A 246 12.75 1.43 -2.39
N GLN A 247 13.20 2.66 -2.70
CA GLN A 247 13.76 3.58 -1.70
C GLN A 247 12.70 4.00 -0.68
N GLU A 248 13.13 4.08 0.58
CA GLU A 248 12.28 4.56 1.67
C GLU A 248 12.57 6.05 1.95
N PRO A 249 11.55 6.83 2.36
CA PRO A 249 11.77 8.23 2.71
C PRO A 249 12.63 8.35 3.97
N VAL A 250 13.53 9.33 3.97
CA VAL A 250 14.37 9.66 5.11
C VAL A 250 13.63 10.64 6.02
N SER A 251 13.75 10.48 7.34
CA SER A 251 13.13 11.40 8.30
C SER A 251 13.78 12.79 8.22
N MET A 252 12.97 13.82 8.20
CA MET A 252 13.42 15.21 8.26
C MET A 252 14.05 15.59 9.61
N GLU A 253 13.78 14.81 10.66
CA GLU A 253 14.37 14.99 11.98
C GLU A 253 15.75 14.33 12.13
N THR A 254 16.25 13.68 11.08
CA THR A 254 17.58 13.06 11.11
C THR A 254 18.64 14.10 11.44
N PRO A 255 19.45 13.89 12.51
CA PRO A 255 20.50 14.85 12.88
C PRO A 255 21.62 14.86 11.83
N ILE A 256 22.17 16.03 11.56
CA ILE A 256 23.28 16.23 10.64
C ILE A 256 24.46 16.81 11.41
N GLY A 257 25.59 16.14 11.35
CA GLY A 257 26.84 16.57 12.00
C GLY A 257 27.07 15.96 13.37
N PRO A 258 28.29 16.17 13.93
CA PRO A 258 28.70 15.53 15.19
C PRO A 258 28.07 16.11 16.45
N GLU A 259 27.49 17.32 16.38
CA GLU A 259 26.94 18.06 17.54
C GLU A 259 25.41 17.90 17.69
N GLU A 260 24.74 17.16 16.77
CA GLU A 260 23.29 16.85 16.74
C GLU A 260 22.34 18.07 16.83
N ASP A 261 22.88 19.30 16.80
CA ASP A 261 22.09 20.55 16.91
C ASP A 261 21.32 20.89 15.62
N SER A 262 21.75 20.34 14.45
CA SER A 262 21.14 20.61 13.14
C SER A 262 20.41 19.38 12.62
N ARG A 263 19.23 19.59 12.07
CA ARG A 263 18.38 18.53 11.48
C ARG A 263 18.30 18.69 9.97
N LEU A 264 18.00 17.61 9.25
CA LEU A 264 17.86 17.63 7.79
C LEU A 264 16.86 18.69 7.32
N MET A 265 15.76 18.90 8.07
CA MET A 265 14.74 19.91 7.74
C MET A 265 15.27 21.35 7.70
N ASP A 266 16.33 21.68 8.46
CA ASP A 266 16.89 23.03 8.51
C ASP A 266 17.60 23.42 7.20
N PHE A 267 17.94 22.42 6.39
CA PHE A 267 18.61 22.62 5.08
C PHE A 267 17.63 22.56 3.90
N ILE A 268 16.37 22.18 4.12
CA ILE A 268 15.35 22.12 3.07
C ILE A 268 14.73 23.50 2.93
N ARG A 269 14.88 24.08 1.73
CA ARG A 269 14.30 25.38 1.41
C ARG A 269 12.77 25.26 1.23
N ASP A 270 12.02 26.22 1.77
CA ASP A 270 10.60 26.40 1.47
C ASP A 270 10.46 27.03 0.07
N GLU A 271 9.97 26.26 -0.90
CA GLU A 271 9.77 26.69 -2.28
C GLU A 271 8.50 27.52 -2.45
N ASP A 272 7.53 27.41 -1.53
CA ASP A 272 6.26 28.14 -1.57
C ASP A 272 6.40 29.55 -0.98
N ALA A 273 7.39 29.79 -0.15
CA ALA A 273 7.69 31.09 0.43
C ALA A 273 8.31 32.03 -0.62
N LEU A 274 7.60 33.13 -0.93
CA LEU A 274 8.11 34.16 -1.84
C LEU A 274 9.35 34.82 -1.26
N ALA A 275 10.36 34.98 -2.08
CA ALA A 275 11.53 35.79 -1.71
C ALA A 275 11.11 37.25 -1.44
N PRO A 276 11.77 37.98 -0.51
CA PRO A 276 11.38 39.34 -0.15
C PRO A 276 11.31 40.33 -1.33
N ASP A 277 12.20 40.18 -2.30
CA ASP A 277 12.21 40.93 -3.54
C ASP A 277 11.03 40.65 -4.44
N GLU A 278 10.64 39.35 -4.58
CA GLU A 278 9.45 38.92 -5.33
C GLU A 278 8.17 39.38 -4.65
N ALA A 279 8.09 39.31 -3.31
CA ALA A 279 6.97 39.81 -2.54
C ALA A 279 6.79 41.33 -2.71
N ALA A 280 7.90 42.10 -2.66
CA ALA A 280 7.89 43.51 -2.90
C ALA A 280 7.45 43.84 -4.33
N LEU A 281 7.98 43.16 -5.34
CA LEU A 281 7.59 43.34 -6.74
C LEU A 281 6.10 43.05 -6.95
N LYS A 282 5.57 41.96 -6.33
CA LYS A 282 4.15 41.61 -6.39
C LYS A 282 3.27 42.70 -5.79
N THR A 283 3.68 43.26 -4.64
CA THR A 283 2.96 44.36 -3.98
C THR A 283 2.92 45.61 -4.87
N ILE A 284 4.04 46.03 -5.40
CA ILE A 284 4.16 47.20 -6.30
C ILE A 284 3.32 46.97 -7.58
N THR A 285 3.38 45.76 -8.15
CA THR A 285 2.58 45.40 -9.34
C THR A 285 1.10 45.49 -9.05
N ASN A 286 0.65 45.02 -7.88
CA ASN A 286 -0.75 45.10 -7.45
C ASN A 286 -1.20 46.56 -7.27
N GLU A 287 -0.37 47.42 -6.68
CA GLU A 287 -0.63 48.83 -6.52
C GLU A 287 -0.72 49.55 -7.87
N ASP A 288 0.15 49.23 -8.84
CA ASP A 288 0.08 49.75 -10.19
C ASP A 288 -1.21 49.33 -10.93
N ILE A 289 -1.59 48.03 -10.79
CA ILE A 289 -2.84 47.50 -11.34
C ILE A 289 -4.03 48.28 -10.75
N ASP A 290 -4.09 48.44 -9.43
CA ASP A 290 -5.12 49.19 -8.74
C ASP A 290 -5.18 50.66 -9.21
N GLY A 291 -4.03 51.28 -9.34
CA GLY A 291 -3.93 52.66 -9.87
C GLY A 291 -4.49 52.81 -11.28
N VAL A 292 -4.29 51.80 -12.14
CA VAL A 292 -4.81 51.80 -13.51
C VAL A 292 -6.32 51.48 -13.53
N LEU A 293 -6.77 50.52 -12.70
CA LEU A 293 -8.18 50.11 -12.61
C LEU A 293 -9.07 51.25 -12.12
N ARG A 294 -8.61 52.08 -11.17
CA ARG A 294 -9.31 53.29 -10.70
C ARG A 294 -9.61 54.34 -11.80
N THR A 295 -8.93 54.25 -12.96
CA THR A 295 -9.24 55.12 -14.11
C THR A 295 -10.42 54.67 -14.95
N LEU A 296 -10.97 53.49 -14.68
CA LEU A 296 -12.19 52.96 -15.27
C LEU A 296 -13.44 53.48 -14.54
N THR A 297 -14.59 53.25 -15.12
CA THR A 297 -15.85 53.49 -14.38
C THR A 297 -16.02 52.44 -13.27
N PRO A 298 -16.67 52.77 -12.13
CA PRO A 298 -16.80 51.82 -11.01
C PRO A 298 -17.37 50.46 -11.43
N ARG A 299 -18.28 50.45 -12.37
CA ARG A 299 -18.89 49.21 -12.90
C ARG A 299 -17.92 48.38 -13.76
N GLU A 300 -17.11 49.05 -14.60
CA GLU A 300 -16.08 48.39 -15.42
C GLU A 300 -14.96 47.83 -14.52
N GLU A 301 -14.55 48.57 -13.49
CA GLU A 301 -13.56 48.17 -12.51
C GLU A 301 -14.01 46.91 -11.73
N SER A 302 -15.22 46.92 -11.15
CA SER A 302 -15.76 45.80 -10.40
C SER A 302 -15.89 44.52 -11.24
N VAL A 303 -16.34 44.65 -12.50
CA VAL A 303 -16.44 43.51 -13.42
C VAL A 303 -15.02 42.92 -13.70
N ILE A 304 -14.01 43.76 -13.93
CA ILE A 304 -12.63 43.30 -14.17
C ILE A 304 -12.05 42.63 -12.91
N ARG A 305 -12.23 43.24 -11.73
CA ARG A 305 -11.73 42.69 -10.47
C ARG A 305 -12.27 41.28 -10.18
N LEU A 306 -13.58 41.09 -10.32
CA LEU A 306 -14.20 39.78 -10.13
C LEU A 306 -13.81 38.79 -11.23
N ARG A 307 -13.82 39.21 -12.49
CA ARG A 307 -13.52 38.35 -13.63
C ARG A 307 -12.11 37.74 -13.53
N PHE A 308 -11.14 38.55 -13.12
CA PHE A 308 -9.72 38.15 -13.02
C PHE A 308 -9.29 37.76 -11.59
N GLY A 309 -10.21 37.71 -10.63
CA GLY A 309 -9.91 37.28 -9.26
C GLY A 309 -8.99 38.21 -8.50
N LEU A 310 -9.04 39.52 -8.77
CA LEU A 310 -8.15 40.50 -8.12
C LEU A 310 -8.55 40.82 -6.67
N GLN A 311 -9.73 40.37 -6.22
CA GLN A 311 -10.24 40.57 -4.86
C GLN A 311 -10.15 39.33 -4.02
N ASP A 312 -10.58 38.19 -4.56
CA ASP A 312 -10.75 36.90 -3.87
C ASP A 312 -9.78 35.81 -4.34
N GLY A 313 -8.88 36.14 -5.28
CA GLY A 313 -7.89 35.22 -5.83
C GLY A 313 -8.48 34.18 -6.79
N ARG A 314 -9.81 34.18 -7.03
CA ARG A 314 -10.50 33.22 -7.91
C ARG A 314 -11.07 33.92 -9.14
N CYS A 315 -10.71 33.41 -10.34
CA CYS A 315 -11.30 33.88 -11.58
C CYS A 315 -12.76 33.42 -11.71
N HIS A 316 -13.69 34.37 -11.91
CA HIS A 316 -15.11 34.07 -12.11
C HIS A 316 -15.47 33.94 -13.57
N THR A 317 -16.50 33.13 -13.89
CA THR A 317 -17.04 33.00 -15.23
C THR A 317 -17.91 34.21 -15.57
N LEU A 318 -18.18 34.45 -16.88
CA LEU A 318 -19.04 35.56 -17.30
C LEU A 318 -20.48 35.41 -16.80
N GLU A 319 -20.94 34.19 -16.52
CA GLU A 319 -22.25 33.88 -15.99
C GLU A 319 -22.34 34.19 -14.49
N GLU A 320 -21.33 33.81 -13.72
CA GLU A 320 -21.25 34.14 -12.29
C GLU A 320 -21.21 35.63 -12.06
N VAL A 321 -20.35 36.37 -12.80
CA VAL A 321 -20.27 37.81 -12.75
C VAL A 321 -21.64 38.44 -13.21
N GLY A 322 -22.27 37.84 -14.22
CA GLY A 322 -23.59 38.27 -14.69
C GLY A 322 -24.66 38.14 -13.61
N SER A 323 -24.65 37.06 -12.87
CA SER A 323 -25.57 36.82 -11.75
C SER A 323 -25.38 37.85 -10.63
N GLU A 324 -24.15 38.17 -10.28
CA GLU A 324 -23.86 39.15 -9.21
C GLU A 324 -24.30 40.58 -9.55
N PHE A 325 -24.12 40.98 -10.81
CA PHE A 325 -24.55 42.31 -11.27
C PHE A 325 -25.97 42.33 -11.83
N ASN A 326 -26.73 41.25 -11.80
CA ASN A 326 -28.09 41.09 -12.37
C ASN A 326 -28.18 41.51 -13.84
N VAL A 327 -27.20 41.04 -14.66
CA VAL A 327 -27.14 41.31 -16.11
C VAL A 327 -26.80 40.04 -16.88
N THR A 328 -27.14 40.06 -18.17
CA THR A 328 -26.88 38.92 -19.03
C THR A 328 -25.38 38.72 -19.27
N ARG A 329 -24.96 37.48 -19.51
CA ARG A 329 -23.58 37.07 -19.87
C ARG A 329 -23.00 37.94 -20.99
N GLU A 330 -23.80 38.18 -22.03
CA GLU A 330 -23.37 39.00 -23.19
C GLU A 330 -23.10 40.45 -22.78
N ARG A 331 -23.86 40.99 -21.83
CA ARG A 331 -23.67 42.35 -21.33
C ARG A 331 -22.36 42.46 -20.54
N ILE A 332 -22.02 41.46 -19.74
CA ILE A 332 -20.72 41.39 -19.05
C ILE A 332 -19.58 41.33 -20.07
N ARG A 333 -19.70 40.48 -21.11
CA ARG A 333 -18.70 40.38 -22.17
C ARG A 333 -18.45 41.73 -22.88
N GLN A 334 -19.53 42.52 -23.13
CA GLN A 334 -19.43 43.86 -23.72
C GLN A 334 -18.70 44.84 -22.78
N ILE A 335 -19.01 44.79 -21.46
CA ILE A 335 -18.37 45.64 -20.45
C ILE A 335 -16.88 45.30 -20.36
N GLU A 336 -16.56 44.01 -20.27
CA GLU A 336 -15.16 43.50 -20.23
C GLU A 336 -14.39 43.98 -21.48
N ALA A 337 -14.91 43.73 -22.68
CA ALA A 337 -14.27 44.15 -23.92
C ALA A 337 -14.02 45.64 -23.99
N LYS A 338 -14.98 46.45 -23.49
CA LYS A 338 -14.87 47.92 -23.44
C LYS A 338 -13.79 48.33 -22.41
N ALA A 339 -13.78 47.72 -21.24
CA ALA A 339 -12.81 48.00 -20.20
C ALA A 339 -11.37 47.66 -20.67
N LEU A 340 -11.19 46.47 -21.24
CA LEU A 340 -9.87 46.04 -21.78
C LEU A 340 -9.38 46.94 -22.92
N ARG A 341 -10.32 47.43 -23.79
CA ARG A 341 -9.94 48.39 -24.83
C ARG A 341 -9.46 49.73 -24.24
N LYS A 342 -10.12 50.21 -23.17
CA LYS A 342 -9.67 51.42 -22.46
C LYS A 342 -8.31 51.21 -21.78
N LEU A 343 -8.03 50.01 -21.22
CA LEU A 343 -6.77 49.71 -20.60
C LEU A 343 -5.59 49.59 -21.59
N ARG A 344 -5.88 49.16 -22.83
CA ARG A 344 -4.86 49.12 -23.92
C ARG A 344 -4.40 50.49 -24.41
N HIS A 345 -5.07 51.58 -24.03
CA HIS A 345 -4.69 52.89 -24.47
C HIS A 345 -3.25 53.26 -23.99
N PRO A 346 -2.37 53.81 -24.85
CA PRO A 346 -0.96 54.04 -24.55
C PRO A 346 -0.68 54.78 -23.22
N VAL A 347 -1.52 55.78 -22.91
CA VAL A 347 -1.40 56.55 -21.64
C VAL A 347 -1.50 55.67 -20.38
N ARG A 348 -2.20 54.53 -20.47
CA ARG A 348 -2.41 53.60 -19.36
C ARG A 348 -1.42 52.43 -19.44
N SER A 349 -1.14 51.92 -20.65
CA SER A 349 -0.27 50.79 -20.86
C SER A 349 1.22 51.12 -20.65
N ASN A 350 1.62 52.37 -20.82
CA ASN A 350 3.02 52.77 -20.62
C ASN A 350 3.50 52.64 -19.18
N LYS A 351 2.60 52.74 -18.18
CA LYS A 351 2.94 52.44 -16.77
C LYS A 351 3.49 51.02 -16.55
N PHE A 352 3.18 50.07 -17.42
CA PHE A 352 3.66 48.69 -17.34
C PHE A 352 4.81 48.38 -18.30
N LYS A 353 5.14 49.31 -19.23
CA LYS A 353 6.22 49.10 -20.22
C LYS A 353 7.57 49.71 -19.79
N GLU A 354 7.58 50.59 -18.81
CA GLU A 354 8.78 51.30 -18.34
C GLU A 354 9.52 50.51 -17.23
N ARG A 355 9.13 49.26 -17.02
CA ARG A 355 9.79 48.31 -16.16
C ARG A 355 10.07 47.00 -16.94
#